data_eb66716dfaf64fc913716ea2c5711504
#
_entry.id   eb66716dfaf64fc913716ea2c5711504
#
_cell.length_a   1.000
_cell.length_b   1.000
_cell.length_c   1.000
_cell.angle_alpha   90.00
_cell.angle_beta   90.00
_cell.angle_gamma   90.00
#
_symmetry.space_group_name_H-M   'P 1'
#
loop_
_entity.id
_entity.type
_entity.pdbx_description
1 polymer ?
#
loop_
_entity_poly.entity_id
_entity_poly.type
_entity_poly.pdbx_seq_one_letter_code
_entity_poly.pdbx_strand_id
1 'polypeptide(L)'
;MAITIQTYSGNNYTYLRHSNEIVEGRQDEVLSPISFNRRERIRSLPNLQVFTLGLTTKCNLRCTYCCYSGNYRNTRSHGNISMKFKDVDKVLNFININASQCPVIISFYGGESLLEIDILKEFVRKAQLRWEEDVKFEISTNGTLLTDENIEYFVNHGFSLFISLDGSASIHDRQRIYSNGKGSFEAIRMSLKSFSDNYPDFYKNNVHLMMTVIDVSEMPYIAKEWHEDELLNSKTPIRISSVAPNYSLGVEKENVDDCLSKYMSILK
;
A
#
# COMPACT_ATOMS: atom_id res chain seq x y z
N MET A 1 -16.79 5.79 -24.63
CA MET A 1 -17.61 6.97 -24.31
C MET A 1 -16.67 8.14 -24.35
N ALA A 2 -16.81 8.99 -25.34
CA ALA A 2 -16.11 10.26 -25.41
C ALA A 2 -16.75 11.24 -24.43
N ILE A 3 -15.95 12.04 -23.73
CA ILE A 3 -16.44 13.06 -22.81
C ILE A 3 -16.12 14.41 -23.45
N THR A 4 -17.13 15.15 -23.85
CA THR A 4 -16.95 16.52 -24.38
C THR A 4 -17.07 17.51 -23.23
N ILE A 5 -16.07 18.37 -23.09
CA ILE A 5 -16.01 19.44 -22.09
C ILE A 5 -16.01 20.76 -22.82
N GLN A 6 -16.84 21.68 -22.41
CA GLN A 6 -16.82 23.07 -22.89
C GLN A 6 -16.07 23.93 -21.87
N THR A 7 -15.04 24.64 -22.33
CA THR A 7 -14.30 25.57 -21.49
C THR A 7 -15.07 26.86 -21.24
N TYR A 8 -14.68 27.65 -20.27
CA TYR A 8 -15.28 28.95 -19.96
C TYR A 8 -15.15 29.95 -21.13
N SER A 9 -14.16 29.77 -22.01
CA SER A 9 -13.94 30.54 -23.25
C SER A 9 -14.80 30.07 -24.42
N GLY A 10 -15.67 29.06 -24.24
CA GLY A 10 -16.57 28.53 -25.25
C GLY A 10 -15.96 27.43 -26.15
N ASN A 11 -14.71 27.10 -25.99
CA ASN A 11 -14.07 26.03 -26.77
C ASN A 11 -14.54 24.67 -26.30
N ASN A 12 -14.74 23.74 -27.24
CA ASN A 12 -15.06 22.35 -26.93
C ASN A 12 -13.82 21.49 -27.06
N TYR A 13 -13.64 20.59 -26.10
CA TYR A 13 -12.61 19.55 -26.11
C TYR A 13 -13.24 18.19 -25.88
N THR A 14 -12.81 17.19 -26.61
CA THR A 14 -13.30 15.82 -26.45
C THR A 14 -12.16 14.92 -25.93
N TYR A 15 -12.39 14.30 -24.80
CA TYR A 15 -11.50 13.27 -24.26
C TYR A 15 -11.82 11.91 -24.87
N LEU A 16 -10.83 11.36 -25.57
CA LEU A 16 -10.90 10.06 -26.24
C LEU A 16 -10.34 8.98 -25.28
N ARG A 17 -11.21 8.17 -24.70
CA ARG A 17 -10.80 7.13 -23.74
C ARG A 17 -9.90 6.05 -24.31
N HIS A 18 -10.02 5.75 -25.59
CA HIS A 18 -9.25 4.67 -26.23
C HIS A 18 -7.79 5.03 -26.46
N SER A 19 -7.49 6.29 -26.77
CA SER A 19 -6.14 6.81 -27.00
C SER A 19 -5.60 7.58 -25.80
N ASN A 20 -6.43 7.88 -24.79
CA ASN A 20 -6.11 8.75 -23.65
C ASN A 20 -5.70 10.17 -24.10
N GLU A 21 -6.30 10.66 -25.17
CA GLU A 21 -6.01 11.97 -25.78
C GLU A 21 -7.16 12.95 -25.56
N ILE A 22 -6.82 14.24 -25.53
CA ILE A 22 -7.77 15.33 -25.57
C ILE A 22 -7.62 16.02 -26.92
N VAL A 23 -8.70 16.05 -27.70
CA VAL A 23 -8.75 16.69 -29.01
C VAL A 23 -9.67 17.89 -28.98
N GLU A 24 -9.35 18.93 -29.78
CA GLU A 24 -10.20 20.10 -29.89
C GLU A 24 -11.42 19.79 -30.80
N GLY A 25 -12.59 20.29 -30.40
CA GLY A 25 -13.83 20.11 -31.09
C GLY A 25 -14.72 19.01 -30.52
N ARG A 26 -15.96 18.93 -31.08
CA ARG A 26 -16.87 17.81 -30.82
C ARG A 26 -16.55 16.68 -31.79
N GLN A 27 -16.22 15.55 -31.26
CA GLN A 27 -16.16 14.33 -32.07
C GLN A 27 -17.32 13.41 -31.65
N ASP A 28 -18.23 13.18 -32.57
CA ASP A 28 -19.25 12.14 -32.43
C ASP A 28 -18.64 10.79 -32.76
N GLU A 29 -17.79 10.33 -31.88
CA GLU A 29 -17.22 8.99 -31.97
C GLU A 29 -18.27 7.98 -31.50
N VAL A 30 -18.86 7.25 -32.43
CA VAL A 30 -19.60 6.04 -32.10
C VAL A 30 -18.59 5.02 -31.60
N LEU A 31 -18.28 5.09 -30.31
CA LEU A 31 -17.47 4.07 -29.70
C LEU A 31 -18.24 2.76 -29.74
N SER A 32 -17.76 1.80 -30.48
CA SER A 32 -18.15 0.43 -30.28
C SER A 32 -18.01 0.11 -28.77
N PRO A 33 -19.01 -0.46 -28.12
CA PRO A 33 -18.90 -0.77 -26.71
C PRO A 33 -17.63 -1.62 -26.52
N ILE A 34 -16.74 -1.17 -25.63
CA ILE A 34 -15.57 -1.97 -25.26
C ILE A 34 -16.12 -3.27 -24.68
N SER A 35 -16.22 -4.30 -25.51
CA SER A 35 -16.51 -5.62 -25.02
C SER A 35 -15.24 -6.10 -24.32
N PHE A 36 -15.25 -5.99 -22.99
CA PHE A 36 -14.28 -6.76 -22.21
C PHE A 36 -14.53 -8.23 -22.47
N ASN A 37 -13.84 -8.77 -23.44
CA ASN A 37 -13.86 -10.20 -23.67
C ASN A 37 -13.17 -10.85 -22.46
N ARG A 38 -13.95 -11.25 -21.47
CA ARG A 38 -13.49 -11.95 -20.25
C ARG A 38 -12.63 -13.20 -20.55
N ARG A 39 -12.50 -13.58 -21.83
CA ARG A 39 -11.78 -14.75 -22.30
C ARG A 39 -10.46 -14.46 -23.02
N GLU A 40 -10.11 -13.22 -23.28
CA GLU A 40 -8.74 -12.94 -23.67
C GLU A 40 -7.86 -13.18 -22.44
N ARG A 41 -7.33 -14.39 -22.34
CA ARG A 41 -6.22 -14.69 -21.46
C ARG A 41 -5.12 -13.70 -21.85
N ILE A 42 -4.66 -12.90 -20.88
CA ILE A 42 -3.41 -12.17 -21.02
C ILE A 42 -2.37 -13.23 -21.36
N ARG A 43 -2.04 -13.37 -22.65
CA ARG A 43 -1.24 -14.50 -23.17
C ARG A 43 0.24 -14.40 -22.82
N SER A 44 0.70 -13.23 -22.38
CA SER A 44 2.01 -13.05 -21.77
C SER A 44 2.01 -11.74 -20.99
N LEU A 45 2.30 -11.81 -19.71
CA LEU A 45 2.69 -10.64 -18.93
C LEU A 45 4.22 -10.60 -19.00
N PRO A 46 4.82 -9.69 -19.78
CA PRO A 46 6.28 -9.66 -19.92
C PRO A 46 6.91 -9.19 -18.61
N ASN A 47 7.94 -9.88 -18.18
CA ASN A 47 8.84 -9.44 -17.10
C ASN A 47 8.20 -9.22 -15.72
N LEU A 48 7.32 -10.12 -15.28
CA LEU A 48 6.81 -10.06 -13.91
C LEU A 48 7.84 -10.61 -12.92
N GLN A 49 8.11 -9.80 -11.91
CA GLN A 49 8.97 -10.16 -10.79
C GLN A 49 8.22 -10.05 -9.46
N VAL A 50 7.35 -9.04 -9.30
CA VAL A 50 6.63 -8.74 -8.06
C VAL A 50 5.18 -9.17 -8.15
N PHE A 51 4.74 -9.96 -7.18
CA PHE A 51 3.36 -10.45 -7.07
C PHE A 51 2.76 -10.02 -5.74
N THR A 52 1.85 -9.06 -5.78
CA THR A 52 1.16 -8.59 -4.57
C THR A 52 -0.08 -9.43 -4.29
N LEU A 53 -0.09 -10.08 -3.14
CA LEU A 53 -1.15 -10.99 -2.71
C LEU A 53 -2.03 -10.33 -1.64
N GLY A 54 -3.30 -10.10 -1.97
CA GLY A 54 -4.29 -9.64 -1.00
C GLY A 54 -4.79 -10.81 -0.15
N LEU A 55 -4.22 -11.01 1.04
CA LEU A 55 -4.58 -12.15 1.90
C LEU A 55 -5.99 -12.04 2.48
N THR A 56 -6.43 -10.83 2.80
CA THR A 56 -7.72 -10.63 3.46
C THR A 56 -8.30 -9.24 3.19
N THR A 57 -9.63 -9.14 3.29
CA THR A 57 -10.34 -7.86 3.32
C THR A 57 -10.59 -7.37 4.74
N LYS A 58 -10.25 -8.17 5.76
CA LYS A 58 -10.34 -7.80 7.18
C LYS A 58 -9.24 -6.80 7.53
N CYS A 59 -9.56 -5.89 8.45
CA CYS A 59 -8.57 -5.03 9.08
C CYS A 59 -9.03 -4.74 10.52
N ASN A 60 -8.10 -4.67 11.45
CA ASN A 60 -8.37 -4.32 12.84
C ASN A 60 -8.43 -2.81 13.06
N LEU A 61 -7.94 -2.00 12.11
CA LEU A 61 -8.06 -0.55 12.14
C LEU A 61 -9.22 -0.03 11.26
N ARG A 62 -9.60 1.23 11.53
CA ARG A 62 -10.58 2.02 10.77
C ARG A 62 -9.99 3.39 10.47
N CYS A 63 -8.87 3.40 9.72
CA CYS A 63 -8.21 4.64 9.32
C CYS A 63 -9.19 5.52 8.53
N THR A 64 -9.26 6.81 8.88
CA THR A 64 -10.25 7.76 8.33
C THR A 64 -10.12 7.94 6.81
N TYR A 65 -8.91 7.88 6.29
CA TYR A 65 -8.60 8.03 4.86
C TYR A 65 -8.48 6.70 4.11
N CYS A 66 -8.80 5.57 4.73
CA CYS A 66 -8.58 4.27 4.11
C CYS A 66 -9.38 4.14 2.81
N CYS A 67 -8.72 3.84 1.71
CA CYS A 67 -9.38 3.62 0.42
C CYS A 67 -10.37 2.44 0.44
N TYR A 68 -10.30 1.60 1.47
CA TYR A 68 -11.21 0.47 1.71
C TYR A 68 -12.27 0.76 2.75
N SER A 69 -12.44 2.01 3.17
CA SER A 69 -13.48 2.40 4.13
C SER A 69 -14.92 2.24 3.61
N GLY A 70 -15.08 2.11 2.29
CA GLY A 70 -16.38 2.15 1.61
C GLY A 70 -16.77 3.55 1.14
N ASN A 71 -16.00 4.59 1.50
CA ASN A 71 -16.27 5.97 1.12
C ASN A 71 -15.77 6.33 -0.29
N TYR A 72 -14.98 5.46 -0.91
CA TYR A 72 -14.43 5.68 -2.25
C TYR A 72 -15.19 4.88 -3.30
N ARG A 73 -15.49 5.52 -4.43
CA ARG A 73 -16.16 4.86 -5.56
C ARG A 73 -15.19 3.86 -6.22
N ASN A 74 -15.74 2.71 -6.62
CA ASN A 74 -15.02 1.67 -7.37
C ASN A 74 -13.85 1.01 -6.61
N THR A 75 -13.80 1.14 -5.28
CA THR A 75 -12.87 0.39 -4.43
C THR A 75 -13.63 -0.68 -3.64
N ARG A 76 -12.90 -1.70 -3.17
CA ARG A 76 -13.45 -2.65 -2.21
C ARG A 76 -13.65 -1.96 -0.85
N SER A 77 -14.56 -2.45 -0.06
CA SER A 77 -14.70 -2.09 1.34
C SER A 77 -14.07 -3.15 2.26
N HIS A 78 -13.87 -2.79 3.54
CA HIS A 78 -13.57 -3.77 4.57
C HIS A 78 -14.64 -4.87 4.60
N GLY A 79 -14.22 -6.10 4.82
CA GLY A 79 -15.10 -7.26 4.83
C GLY A 79 -14.52 -8.41 5.62
N ASN A 80 -15.10 -9.61 5.47
CA ASN A 80 -14.68 -10.83 6.15
C ASN A 80 -14.17 -11.91 5.20
N ILE A 81 -13.68 -11.51 4.02
CA ILE A 81 -13.15 -12.45 3.03
C ILE A 81 -11.66 -12.61 3.28
N SER A 82 -11.21 -13.85 3.38
CA SER A 82 -9.79 -14.21 3.48
C SER A 82 -9.47 -15.30 2.47
N MET A 83 -8.23 -15.30 2.00
CA MET A 83 -7.66 -16.39 1.22
C MET A 83 -7.69 -17.67 2.05
N LYS A 84 -7.78 -18.82 1.39
CA LYS A 84 -7.86 -20.12 2.08
C LYS A 84 -6.60 -20.92 1.79
N PHE A 85 -6.23 -21.82 2.69
CA PHE A 85 -5.07 -22.71 2.51
C PHE A 85 -5.11 -23.48 1.17
N LYS A 86 -6.28 -23.91 0.73
CA LYS A 86 -6.47 -24.61 -0.57
C LYS A 86 -6.16 -23.75 -1.80
N ASP A 87 -6.07 -22.43 -1.65
CA ASP A 87 -5.80 -21.51 -2.76
C ASP A 87 -4.30 -21.23 -2.91
N VAL A 88 -3.49 -21.52 -1.88
CA VAL A 88 -2.04 -21.27 -1.87
C VAL A 88 -1.34 -21.89 -3.06
N ASP A 89 -1.55 -23.18 -3.31
CA ASP A 89 -0.91 -23.88 -4.43
C ASP A 89 -1.34 -23.33 -5.80
N LYS A 90 -2.59 -22.93 -5.95
CA LYS A 90 -3.08 -22.33 -7.19
C LYS A 90 -2.40 -20.98 -7.46
N VAL A 91 -2.23 -20.16 -6.43
CA VAL A 91 -1.56 -18.87 -6.53
C VAL A 91 -0.07 -19.06 -6.83
N LEU A 92 0.61 -19.96 -6.13
CA LEU A 92 2.02 -20.27 -6.39
C LEU A 92 2.23 -20.85 -7.80
N ASN A 93 1.31 -21.67 -8.29
CA ASN A 93 1.35 -22.15 -9.69
C ASN A 93 1.16 -21.00 -10.69
N PHE A 94 0.26 -20.06 -10.41
CA PHE A 94 0.09 -18.86 -11.23
C PHE A 94 1.37 -18.02 -11.25
N ILE A 95 1.99 -17.80 -10.10
CA ILE A 95 3.27 -17.07 -9.99
C ILE A 95 4.34 -17.78 -10.81
N ASN A 96 4.49 -19.11 -10.66
CA ASN A 96 5.51 -19.87 -11.36
C ASN A 96 5.39 -19.82 -12.89
N ILE A 97 4.16 -19.77 -13.41
CA ILE A 97 3.91 -19.65 -14.86
C ILE A 97 4.21 -18.25 -15.38
N ASN A 98 4.02 -17.23 -14.57
CA ASN A 98 4.08 -15.82 -15.00
C ASN A 98 5.33 -15.09 -14.53
N ALA A 99 6.08 -15.61 -13.57
CA ALA A 99 7.36 -15.05 -13.15
C ALA A 99 8.39 -15.24 -14.27
N SER A 100 9.04 -14.17 -14.66
CA SER A 100 10.05 -14.14 -15.73
C SER A 100 11.40 -13.61 -15.28
N GLN A 101 11.51 -13.23 -14.01
CA GLN A 101 12.73 -12.72 -13.39
C GLN A 101 12.92 -13.33 -12.01
N CYS A 102 14.18 -13.54 -11.63
CA CYS A 102 14.61 -13.96 -10.30
C CYS A 102 15.37 -12.80 -9.61
N PRO A 103 15.26 -12.67 -8.29
CA PRO A 103 14.36 -13.43 -7.44
C PRO A 103 12.89 -13.06 -7.66
N VAL A 104 11.99 -14.03 -7.46
CA VAL A 104 10.54 -13.78 -7.39
C VAL A 104 10.26 -13.01 -6.10
N ILE A 105 9.50 -11.92 -6.17
CA ILE A 105 9.12 -11.14 -5.01
C ILE A 105 7.63 -11.38 -4.71
N ILE A 106 7.32 -11.93 -3.56
CA ILE A 106 5.96 -12.12 -3.07
C ILE A 106 5.68 -11.08 -1.99
N SER A 107 4.82 -10.12 -2.31
CA SER A 107 4.44 -9.01 -1.44
C SER A 107 3.05 -9.26 -0.84
N PHE A 108 2.97 -9.42 0.47
CA PHE A 108 1.72 -9.64 1.19
C PHE A 108 1.03 -8.31 1.53
N TYR A 109 -0.24 -8.23 1.17
CA TYR A 109 -1.06 -7.03 1.30
C TYR A 109 -2.51 -7.40 1.66
N GLY A 110 -3.35 -6.40 1.90
CA GLY A 110 -4.77 -6.65 2.11
C GLY A 110 -5.47 -5.54 2.90
N GLY A 111 -6.35 -5.90 3.82
CA GLY A 111 -6.77 -5.07 4.93
C GLY A 111 -5.62 -4.98 5.93
N GLU A 112 -5.50 -6.00 6.80
CA GLU A 112 -4.30 -6.22 7.60
C GLU A 112 -3.85 -7.67 7.42
N SER A 113 -2.68 -7.84 6.79
CA SER A 113 -2.15 -9.16 6.41
C SER A 113 -1.85 -10.05 7.61
N LEU A 114 -1.47 -9.47 8.75
CA LEU A 114 -1.15 -10.21 9.97
C LEU A 114 -2.36 -10.88 10.63
N LEU A 115 -3.59 -10.52 10.24
CA LEU A 115 -4.79 -11.26 10.64
C LEU A 115 -4.86 -12.67 10.03
N GLU A 116 -4.08 -12.93 9.01
CA GLU A 116 -4.01 -14.22 8.31
C GLU A 116 -2.55 -14.75 8.31
N ILE A 117 -1.87 -14.62 9.45
CA ILE A 117 -0.45 -14.99 9.59
C ILE A 117 -0.18 -16.46 9.26
N ASP A 118 -1.10 -17.37 9.57
CA ASP A 118 -0.93 -18.79 9.28
C ASP A 118 -0.93 -19.08 7.78
N ILE A 119 -1.78 -18.38 7.03
CA ILE A 119 -1.81 -18.48 5.55
C ILE A 119 -0.54 -17.89 4.96
N LEU A 120 -0.06 -16.77 5.51
CA LEU A 120 1.21 -16.14 5.12
C LEU A 120 2.37 -17.13 5.34
N LYS A 121 2.47 -17.73 6.53
CA LYS A 121 3.49 -18.74 6.86
C LYS A 121 3.45 -19.93 5.90
N GLU A 122 2.27 -20.39 5.50
CA GLU A 122 2.13 -21.49 4.52
C GLU A 122 2.59 -21.06 3.11
N PHE A 123 2.30 -19.82 2.67
CA PHE A 123 2.84 -19.29 1.42
C PHE A 123 4.36 -19.29 1.42
N VAL A 124 4.97 -18.76 2.48
CA VAL A 124 6.43 -18.70 2.64
C VAL A 124 7.04 -20.09 2.56
N ARG A 125 6.55 -21.01 3.37
CA ARG A 125 7.03 -22.39 3.40
C ARG A 125 6.99 -23.06 2.02
N LYS A 126 5.87 -22.94 1.31
CA LYS A 126 5.71 -23.55 -0.02
C LYS A 126 6.50 -22.82 -1.10
N ALA A 127 6.63 -21.50 -0.99
CA ALA A 127 7.41 -20.72 -1.93
C ALA A 127 8.91 -21.04 -1.81
N GLN A 128 9.44 -21.16 -0.59
CA GLN A 128 10.83 -21.55 -0.35
C GLN A 128 11.12 -22.97 -0.85
N LEU A 129 10.18 -23.92 -0.72
CA LEU A 129 10.33 -25.25 -1.31
C LEU A 129 10.36 -25.22 -2.85
N ARG A 130 9.83 -24.19 -3.48
CA ARG A 130 9.72 -24.09 -4.95
C ARG A 130 10.86 -23.29 -5.58
N TRP A 131 11.30 -22.21 -4.96
CA TRP A 131 12.28 -21.28 -5.51
C TRP A 131 13.56 -21.15 -4.66
N GLU A 132 13.63 -21.84 -3.52
CA GLU A 132 14.77 -21.80 -2.61
C GLU A 132 15.21 -20.36 -2.30
N GLU A 133 16.43 -19.96 -2.68
CA GLU A 133 16.99 -18.62 -2.47
C GLU A 133 16.46 -17.59 -3.50
N ASP A 134 15.82 -18.04 -4.58
CA ASP A 134 15.30 -17.19 -5.64
C ASP A 134 13.90 -16.63 -5.35
N VAL A 135 13.51 -16.56 -4.08
CA VAL A 135 12.29 -15.89 -3.64
C VAL A 135 12.58 -14.91 -2.51
N LYS A 136 11.93 -13.76 -2.57
CA LYS A 136 11.95 -12.73 -1.52
C LYS A 136 10.54 -12.41 -1.06
N PHE A 137 10.43 -12.02 0.19
CA PHE A 137 9.14 -11.74 0.81
C PHE A 137 9.06 -10.30 1.29
N GLU A 138 7.91 -9.71 1.04
CA GLU A 138 7.56 -8.38 1.51
C GLU A 138 6.21 -8.42 2.20
N ILE A 139 6.01 -7.54 3.18
CA ILE A 139 4.72 -7.37 3.83
C ILE A 139 4.43 -5.90 4.07
N SER A 140 3.22 -5.46 3.69
CA SER A 140 2.66 -4.19 4.11
C SER A 140 1.70 -4.42 5.27
N THR A 141 1.95 -3.74 6.38
CA THR A 141 1.17 -3.91 7.62
C THR A 141 0.95 -2.57 8.32
N ASN A 142 -0.12 -2.49 9.11
CA ASN A 142 -0.32 -1.39 10.03
C ASN A 142 0.54 -1.51 11.31
N GLY A 143 1.27 -2.62 11.48
CA GLY A 143 2.23 -2.84 12.55
C GLY A 143 1.65 -3.20 13.92
N THR A 144 0.34 -3.12 14.12
CA THR A 144 -0.29 -3.29 15.45
C THR A 144 -0.37 -4.73 15.93
N LEU A 145 -0.11 -5.70 15.05
CA LEU A 145 -0.17 -7.14 15.35
C LEU A 145 1.22 -7.82 15.27
N LEU A 146 2.28 -7.03 15.25
CA LEU A 146 3.66 -7.53 15.31
C LEU A 146 3.97 -7.94 16.75
N THR A 147 3.93 -9.24 16.99
CA THR A 147 4.40 -9.87 18.23
C THR A 147 5.87 -10.26 18.11
N ASP A 148 6.56 -10.53 19.23
CA ASP A 148 7.95 -10.97 19.20
C ASP A 148 8.13 -12.26 18.38
N GLU A 149 7.17 -13.19 18.44
CA GLU A 149 7.15 -14.40 17.59
C GLU A 149 7.10 -14.07 16.10
N ASN A 150 6.22 -13.12 15.71
CA ASN A 150 6.10 -12.71 14.32
C ASN A 150 7.35 -11.94 13.85
N ILE A 151 7.92 -11.11 14.72
CA ILE A 151 9.17 -10.39 14.47
C ILE A 151 10.29 -11.38 14.19
N GLU A 152 10.51 -12.36 15.08
CA GLU A 152 11.51 -13.41 14.90
C GLU A 152 11.29 -14.19 13.59
N TYR A 153 10.03 -14.52 13.28
CA TYR A 153 9.69 -15.20 12.02
C TYR A 153 10.12 -14.38 10.82
N PHE A 154 9.81 -13.07 10.77
CA PHE A 154 10.17 -12.21 9.65
C PHE A 154 11.68 -12.02 9.51
N VAL A 155 12.39 -11.91 10.62
CA VAL A 155 13.85 -11.85 10.64
C VAL A 155 14.45 -13.13 10.03
N ASN A 156 14.01 -14.29 10.50
CA ASN A 156 14.53 -15.59 10.07
C ASN A 156 14.25 -15.90 8.59
N HIS A 157 13.20 -15.29 8.00
CA HIS A 157 12.85 -15.48 6.59
C HIS A 157 13.24 -14.28 5.70
N GLY A 158 14.03 -13.33 6.21
CA GLY A 158 14.58 -12.21 5.45
C GLY A 158 13.52 -11.29 4.81
N PHE A 159 12.42 -11.05 5.51
CA PHE A 159 11.36 -10.18 5.00
C PHE A 159 11.80 -8.72 4.87
N SER A 160 11.21 -8.00 3.91
CA SER A 160 11.15 -6.54 3.92
C SER A 160 9.79 -6.11 4.46
N LEU A 161 9.77 -5.36 5.54
CA LEU A 161 8.54 -4.89 6.18
C LEU A 161 8.26 -3.43 5.82
N PHE A 162 7.06 -3.16 5.36
CA PHE A 162 6.55 -1.82 5.07
C PHE A 162 5.49 -1.47 6.12
N ILE A 163 5.90 -0.74 7.15
CA ILE A 163 5.06 -0.41 8.31
C ILE A 163 4.48 0.98 8.14
N SER A 164 3.18 1.10 8.33
CA SER A 164 2.47 2.37 8.17
C SER A 164 2.59 3.21 9.44
N LEU A 165 3.24 4.40 9.34
CA LEU A 165 3.38 5.35 10.43
C LEU A 165 3.28 6.78 9.90
N ASP A 166 2.29 7.55 10.35
CA ASP A 166 1.93 8.86 9.80
C ASP A 166 2.46 10.05 10.61
N GLY A 167 3.63 9.92 11.20
CA GLY A 167 4.24 10.97 12.02
C GLY A 167 4.16 10.69 13.52
N SER A 168 4.05 11.74 14.34
CA SER A 168 3.95 11.62 15.79
C SER A 168 2.62 11.03 16.26
N ALA A 169 2.54 10.66 17.53
CA ALA A 169 1.33 10.10 18.13
C ALA A 169 0.09 10.99 17.90
N SER A 170 0.24 12.29 18.05
CA SER A 170 -0.88 13.24 17.93
C SER A 170 -1.44 13.32 16.51
N ILE A 171 -0.61 13.12 15.49
CA ILE A 171 -1.02 13.12 14.07
C ILE A 171 -1.49 11.74 13.66
N HIS A 172 -0.73 10.71 13.98
CA HIS A 172 -1.06 9.32 13.62
C HIS A 172 -2.41 8.89 14.20
N ASP A 173 -2.63 9.13 15.49
CA ASP A 173 -3.81 8.65 16.22
C ASP A 173 -5.10 9.41 15.90
N ARG A 174 -5.02 10.54 15.19
CA ARG A 174 -6.23 11.17 14.60
C ARG A 174 -6.78 10.38 13.44
N GLN A 175 -5.94 9.59 12.78
CA GLN A 175 -6.26 8.97 11.50
C GLN A 175 -6.29 7.45 11.57
N ARG A 176 -5.29 6.84 12.22
CA ARG A 176 -5.14 5.39 12.30
C ARG A 176 -5.67 4.88 13.63
N ILE A 177 -6.97 4.68 13.67
CA ILE A 177 -7.71 4.29 14.88
C ILE A 177 -8.25 2.87 14.77
N TYR A 178 -8.38 2.24 15.93
CA TYR A 178 -9.18 1.02 16.06
C TYR A 178 -10.67 1.33 15.92
N SER A 179 -11.49 0.29 15.74
CA SER A 179 -12.95 0.43 15.64
C SER A 179 -13.61 1.07 16.88
N ASN A 180 -12.94 1.04 18.03
CA ASN A 180 -13.38 1.68 19.27
C ASN A 180 -12.89 3.15 19.41
N GLY A 181 -12.26 3.70 18.37
CA GLY A 181 -11.73 5.07 18.36
C GLY A 181 -10.36 5.25 19.03
N LYS A 182 -9.75 4.20 19.59
CA LYS A 182 -8.44 4.28 20.23
C LYS A 182 -7.34 4.39 19.15
N GLY A 183 -6.32 5.22 19.39
CA GLY A 183 -5.15 5.35 18.52
C GLY A 183 -4.31 4.07 18.48
N SER A 184 -3.51 3.95 17.45
CA SER A 184 -2.66 2.76 17.21
C SER A 184 -1.15 3.02 17.31
N PHE A 185 -0.74 4.28 17.50
CA PHE A 185 0.67 4.69 17.52
C PHE A 185 1.51 3.90 18.52
N GLU A 186 1.04 3.79 19.76
CA GLU A 186 1.80 3.14 20.82
C GLU A 186 2.06 1.66 20.53
N ALA A 187 1.07 0.95 19.99
CA ALA A 187 1.25 -0.46 19.60
C ALA A 187 2.33 -0.62 18.53
N ILE A 188 2.36 0.29 17.55
CA ILE A 188 3.39 0.27 16.49
C ILE A 188 4.76 0.63 17.08
N ARG A 189 4.83 1.63 17.96
CA ARG A 189 6.07 2.05 18.61
C ARG A 189 6.70 0.92 19.42
N MET A 190 5.90 0.16 20.15
CA MET A 190 6.38 -1.02 20.88
C MET A 190 6.98 -2.07 19.93
N SER A 191 6.35 -2.32 18.80
CA SER A 191 6.87 -3.24 17.79
C SER A 191 8.18 -2.74 17.16
N LEU A 192 8.27 -1.45 16.83
CA LEU A 192 9.50 -0.85 16.30
C LEU A 192 10.63 -0.92 17.32
N LYS A 193 10.31 -0.69 18.60
CA LYS A 193 11.28 -0.82 19.70
C LYS A 193 11.78 -2.26 19.83
N SER A 194 10.90 -3.26 19.75
CA SER A 194 11.31 -4.67 19.79
C SER A 194 12.25 -5.03 18.63
N PHE A 195 11.99 -4.53 17.39
CA PHE A 195 12.92 -4.68 16.28
C PHE A 195 14.28 -4.03 16.56
N SER A 196 14.27 -2.77 17.04
CA SER A 196 15.50 -2.01 17.29
C SER A 196 16.36 -2.61 18.37
N ASP A 197 15.74 -3.09 19.45
CA ASP A 197 16.46 -3.64 20.60
C ASP A 197 17.01 -5.05 20.32
N ASN A 198 16.24 -5.90 19.65
CA ASN A 198 16.59 -7.32 19.48
C ASN A 198 17.24 -7.63 18.13
N TYR A 199 16.96 -6.83 17.09
CA TYR A 199 17.41 -7.06 15.71
C TYR A 199 17.83 -5.75 15.02
N PRO A 200 18.83 -5.01 15.54
CA PRO A 200 19.15 -3.64 15.06
C PRO A 200 19.54 -3.58 13.59
N ASP A 201 20.29 -4.55 13.09
CA ASP A 201 20.67 -4.60 11.67
C ASP A 201 19.47 -4.88 10.78
N PHE A 202 18.57 -5.75 11.19
CA PHE A 202 17.34 -6.01 10.47
C PHE A 202 16.42 -4.79 10.52
N TYR A 203 16.28 -4.16 11.68
CA TYR A 203 15.55 -2.92 11.83
C TYR A 203 16.06 -1.85 10.86
N LYS A 204 17.37 -1.66 10.78
CA LYS A 204 18.01 -0.69 9.90
C LYS A 204 17.74 -0.97 8.42
N ASN A 205 17.87 -2.22 7.98
CA ASN A 205 17.93 -2.56 6.56
C ASN A 205 16.61 -3.06 5.97
N ASN A 206 15.75 -3.67 6.79
CA ASN A 206 14.57 -4.40 6.32
C ASN A 206 13.24 -3.81 6.81
N VAL A 207 13.24 -2.95 7.84
CA VAL A 207 12.03 -2.27 8.30
C VAL A 207 11.96 -0.90 7.64
N HIS A 208 10.92 -0.68 6.85
CA HIS A 208 10.67 0.54 6.10
C HIS A 208 9.38 1.19 6.60
N LEU A 209 9.41 2.50 6.79
CA LEU A 209 8.24 3.25 7.22
C LEU A 209 7.55 3.90 6.03
N MET A 210 6.23 3.84 6.01
CA MET A 210 5.38 4.48 5.00
C MET A 210 4.44 5.47 5.68
N MET A 211 4.40 6.67 5.18
CA MET A 211 3.63 7.78 5.75
C MET A 211 2.51 8.20 4.79
N THR A 212 1.33 8.44 5.33
CA THR A 212 0.22 9.08 4.61
C THR A 212 -0.07 10.42 5.26
N VAL A 213 0.00 11.49 4.47
CA VAL A 213 -0.20 12.86 4.92
C VAL A 213 -1.55 13.37 4.44
N ILE A 214 -2.37 13.89 5.35
CA ILE A 214 -3.65 14.52 5.03
C ILE A 214 -3.46 16.03 4.84
N ASP A 215 -2.79 16.65 5.79
CA ASP A 215 -2.49 18.09 5.77
C ASP A 215 -0.98 18.30 5.61
N VAL A 216 -0.59 18.80 4.45
CA VAL A 216 0.81 19.04 4.11
C VAL A 216 1.42 20.16 4.98
N SER A 217 0.60 21.05 5.54
CA SER A 217 1.06 22.11 6.43
C SER A 217 1.63 21.58 7.76
N GLU A 218 1.31 20.33 8.13
CA GLU A 218 1.85 19.67 9.32
C GLU A 218 3.25 19.07 9.11
N MET A 219 3.75 18.98 7.87
CA MET A 219 5.05 18.37 7.57
C MET A 219 6.24 18.95 8.35
N PRO A 220 6.37 20.27 8.57
CA PRO A 220 7.45 20.81 9.40
C PRO A 220 7.41 20.31 10.84
N TYR A 221 6.21 20.15 11.40
CA TYR A 221 6.01 19.62 12.74
C TYR A 221 6.33 18.12 12.77
N ILE A 222 5.83 17.35 11.81
CA ILE A 222 6.14 15.91 11.66
C ILE A 222 7.65 15.71 11.57
N ALA A 223 8.35 16.47 10.74
CA ALA A 223 9.79 16.34 10.56
C ALA A 223 10.56 16.61 11.87
N LYS A 224 10.15 17.63 12.62
CA LYS A 224 10.76 17.96 13.91
C LYS A 224 10.59 16.79 14.90
N GLU A 225 9.36 16.36 15.15
CA GLU A 225 9.05 15.25 16.06
C GLU A 225 9.75 13.95 15.64
N TRP A 226 9.86 13.72 14.32
CA TRP A 226 10.55 12.55 13.77
C TRP A 226 12.05 12.55 14.08
N HIS A 227 12.71 13.72 13.95
CA HIS A 227 14.14 13.85 14.26
C HIS A 227 14.44 13.80 15.75
N GLU A 228 13.49 14.20 16.59
CA GLU A 228 13.63 14.18 18.04
C GLU A 228 13.34 12.78 18.64
N ASP A 229 12.71 11.87 17.88
CA ASP A 229 12.40 10.51 18.34
C ASP A 229 13.58 9.56 18.09
N GLU A 230 14.09 8.94 19.14
CA GLU A 230 15.27 8.05 19.09
C GLU A 230 15.08 6.81 18.19
N LEU A 231 13.84 6.31 18.02
CA LEU A 231 13.56 5.18 17.14
C LEU A 231 13.43 5.63 15.68
N LEU A 232 12.92 6.83 15.44
CA LEU A 232 12.57 7.30 14.11
C LEU A 232 13.67 8.12 13.45
N ASN A 233 14.52 8.80 14.22
CA ASN A 233 15.56 9.69 13.70
C ASN A 233 16.58 9.00 12.76
N SER A 234 16.77 7.68 12.93
CA SER A 234 17.60 6.85 12.05
C SER A 234 16.86 6.33 10.81
N LYS A 235 15.59 6.66 10.66
CA LYS A 235 14.70 6.20 9.59
C LYS A 235 14.17 7.36 8.78
N THR A 236 14.31 7.27 7.46
CA THR A 236 13.58 8.13 6.54
C THR A 236 12.39 7.35 6.01
N PRO A 237 11.16 7.89 6.03
CA PRO A 237 10.04 7.23 5.36
C PRO A 237 10.38 6.98 3.90
N ILE A 238 10.31 5.72 3.47
CA ILE A 238 10.65 5.39 2.08
C ILE A 238 9.56 5.86 1.09
N ARG A 239 8.36 6.11 1.62
CA ARG A 239 7.23 6.62 0.86
C ARG A 239 6.41 7.57 1.72
N ILE A 240 6.22 8.78 1.20
CA ILE A 240 5.23 9.74 1.69
C ILE A 240 4.17 9.88 0.62
N SER A 241 2.92 9.68 0.97
CA SER A 241 1.78 9.75 0.05
C SER A 241 0.75 10.72 0.59
N SER A 242 0.13 11.51 -0.28
CA SER A 242 -1.10 12.22 0.04
C SER A 242 -2.29 11.27 0.06
N VAL A 243 -3.32 11.65 0.78
CA VAL A 243 -4.61 10.95 0.73
C VAL A 243 -5.19 11.05 -0.69
N ALA A 244 -5.71 9.95 -1.21
CA ALA A 244 -6.41 9.98 -2.48
C ALA A 244 -7.59 10.96 -2.41
N PRO A 245 -7.83 11.77 -3.46
CA PRO A 245 -8.93 12.74 -3.45
C PRO A 245 -10.25 12.02 -3.20
N ASN A 246 -10.89 12.36 -2.11
CA ASN A 246 -12.23 11.91 -1.79
C ASN A 246 -13.12 13.14 -1.66
N TYR A 247 -14.11 13.23 -2.53
CA TYR A 247 -15.07 14.34 -2.51
C TYR A 247 -15.79 14.53 -1.17
N SER A 248 -15.85 13.49 -0.33
CA SER A 248 -16.47 13.56 0.99
C SER A 248 -15.53 14.12 2.09
N LEU A 249 -14.23 14.19 1.86
CA LEU A 249 -13.25 14.73 2.83
C LEU A 249 -12.84 16.17 2.53
N GLY A 250 -13.32 16.77 1.42
CA GLY A 250 -13.00 18.15 1.05
C GLY A 250 -11.51 18.42 0.73
N VAL A 251 -10.73 17.38 0.46
CA VAL A 251 -9.32 17.51 0.12
C VAL A 251 -9.19 17.90 -1.35
N GLU A 252 -8.88 19.15 -1.62
CA GLU A 252 -8.53 19.64 -2.95
C GLU A 252 -7.07 19.27 -3.28
N LYS A 253 -6.84 18.93 -4.56
CA LYS A 253 -5.57 18.36 -5.06
C LYS A 253 -4.48 19.42 -5.33
N GLU A 254 -4.63 20.66 -4.88
CA GLU A 254 -3.69 21.71 -5.21
C GLU A 254 -2.33 21.53 -4.51
N ASN A 255 -1.28 21.32 -5.32
CA ASN A 255 0.15 21.38 -4.97
C ASN A 255 0.70 20.38 -3.92
N VAL A 256 0.03 19.27 -3.68
CA VAL A 256 0.51 18.29 -2.68
C VAL A 256 1.84 17.66 -3.09
N ASP A 257 2.01 17.33 -4.37
CA ASP A 257 3.22 16.63 -4.84
C ASP A 257 4.48 17.51 -4.78
N ASP A 258 4.36 18.81 -5.09
CA ASP A 258 5.47 19.78 -4.97
C ASP A 258 5.86 20.03 -3.51
N CYS A 259 4.86 20.14 -2.64
CA CYS A 259 5.09 20.28 -1.21
C CYS A 259 5.73 19.02 -0.61
N LEU A 260 5.24 17.83 -0.94
CA LEU A 260 5.80 16.57 -0.47
C LEU A 260 7.26 16.40 -0.91
N SER A 261 7.60 16.74 -2.15
CA SER A 261 8.97 16.69 -2.67
C SER A 261 9.93 17.58 -1.88
N LYS A 262 9.48 18.77 -1.52
CA LYS A 262 10.24 19.71 -0.68
C LYS A 262 10.48 19.14 0.71
N TYR A 263 9.47 18.57 1.35
CA TYR A 263 9.59 18.03 2.71
C TYR A 263 10.32 16.68 2.77
N MET A 264 10.32 15.90 1.70
CA MET A 264 11.20 14.71 1.59
C MET A 264 12.68 15.07 1.76
N SER A 265 13.10 16.25 1.32
CA SER A 265 14.48 16.71 1.50
C SER A 265 14.81 17.11 2.96
N ILE A 266 13.80 17.44 3.77
CA ILE A 266 13.96 17.80 5.19
C ILE A 266 14.08 16.55 6.07
N LEU A 267 13.45 15.44 5.65
CA LEU A 267 13.49 14.16 6.39
C LEU A 267 14.74 13.31 6.06
N LYS A 268 15.52 13.71 5.07
CA LYS A 268 16.83 13.08 4.73
C LYS A 268 17.96 13.69 5.55
#